data_a21cdbb63213e7f590adf9aa53332a75
#
_entry.id   a21cdbb63213e7f590adf9aa53332a75
#
_cell.length_a   1.000
_cell.length_b   1.000
_cell.length_c   1.000
_cell.angle_alpha   90.00
_cell.angle_beta   90.00
_cell.angle_gamma   90.00
#
_symmetry.space_group_name_H-M   'P 1'
#
loop_
_entity.id
_entity.type
_entity.pdbx_description
1 polymer ?
#
loop_
_entity_poly.entity_id
_entity_poly.type
_entity_poly.pdbx_seq_one_letter_code
_entity_poly.pdbx_strand_id
1 'polypeptide(L)'
;MKRTVSLLLACTAIVAAPADAKARRHSADPRDAEIQQLRSEVKALTARLDADEAAQQNAGQAAQAAQTQAASAQAAAAAAQTQATAALGQSQAAQVQAASAQQAVPPLEKAMKTGWFANTTISGKAFLNVSNIHQTSTDLGGHTADNVQNGTQTELKRFYIGVDHKFNDIFSANITTDFRYNANGTSKDVLVYVKKAYLQAKLNPAFAVRIGAADLPWVPFVEGIYGYRFVENTLIDRTKFGTSSDWGVHVLGAIGPNNLVTYQVSAINGAGYKTLSRSSDTIDLEGRVAVNPVKNVTFAVGGYTGKLGKSAANLPNVATPHRAERFNALAAYTDKRIRAGIEYFAAKNWNTVNSLLNDKSDGWSAFGSFAFTPKLSAFGRYDWLKPSRDINPALKDHYFNVGFDFKPINPIDLALVYKRERANHGFLSTANGTIGGINPATSGTYDEFGVFGQFVF
;
A
#
# COMPACT_ATOMS: atom_id res chain seq x y z
N MET A 1 -2.34 15.59 30.61
CA MET A 1 -1.52 15.15 31.76
C MET A 1 -0.62 16.32 32.17
N LYS A 2 -0.97 16.99 33.25
CA LYS A 2 -0.23 18.15 33.77
C LYS A 2 0.47 17.72 35.03
N ARG A 3 1.77 17.85 35.10
CA ARG A 3 2.59 17.67 36.29
C ARG A 3 2.58 18.98 37.08
N THR A 4 2.22 18.92 38.34
CA THR A 4 2.34 20.02 39.30
C THR A 4 3.55 19.76 40.19
N VAL A 5 4.44 20.72 40.23
CA VAL A 5 5.63 20.76 41.10
C VAL A 5 5.26 21.56 42.34
N SER A 6 5.47 21.00 43.54
CA SER A 6 5.33 21.71 44.82
C SER A 6 6.65 22.26 45.27
N LEU A 7 6.66 23.54 45.61
CA LEU A 7 7.79 24.33 46.08
C LEU A 7 7.80 24.35 47.62
N LEU A 8 8.93 24.01 48.21
CA LEU A 8 9.19 24.18 49.64
C LEU A 8 9.62 25.64 49.91
N LEU A 9 9.04 26.27 50.92
CA LEU A 9 9.54 27.55 51.46
C LEU A 9 10.05 27.31 52.92
N ALA A 10 11.31 27.59 53.15
CA ALA A 10 11.94 27.66 54.46
C ALA A 10 11.88 29.10 54.97
N CYS A 11 11.42 29.28 56.20
CA CYS A 11 11.53 30.55 56.92
C CYS A 11 12.61 30.47 57.98
N THR A 12 13.56 31.36 57.85
CA THR A 12 14.62 31.64 58.80
C THR A 12 14.15 32.59 59.90
N ALA A 13 14.43 32.23 61.17
CA ALA A 13 14.19 33.07 62.32
C ALA A 13 15.46 33.88 62.69
N ILE A 14 15.27 35.15 62.96
CA ILE A 14 16.30 36.08 63.42
C ILE A 14 16.25 36.16 64.95
N VAL A 15 17.43 36.00 65.55
CA VAL A 15 17.71 36.13 67.00
C VAL A 15 17.99 37.60 67.33
N ALA A 16 17.43 38.07 68.42
CA ALA A 16 17.85 39.30 69.10
C ALA A 16 18.05 39.00 70.59
N ALA A 17 19.19 39.32 71.15
CA ALA A 17 19.61 39.12 72.53
C ALA A 17 19.45 40.39 73.39
N PRO A 18 19.45 40.24 74.72
CA PRO A 18 18.84 41.17 75.63
C PRO A 18 19.83 42.08 76.39
N ALA A 19 19.27 43.07 77.06
CA ALA A 19 20.00 43.94 77.98
C ALA A 19 19.72 43.58 79.45
N ASP A 20 20.78 43.62 80.25
CA ASP A 20 20.84 43.39 81.68
C ASP A 20 20.06 44.41 82.52
N ALA A 21 19.43 43.91 83.63
CA ALA A 21 19.07 44.74 84.73
C ALA A 21 19.20 43.95 86.09
N LYS A 22 19.95 44.48 86.99
CA LYS A 22 20.35 43.96 88.29
C LYS A 22 19.20 43.67 89.27
N ALA A 23 19.25 42.51 89.91
CA ALA A 23 18.36 42.04 90.92
C ALA A 23 18.65 42.61 92.32
N ARG A 24 17.60 42.83 93.15
CA ARG A 24 17.63 42.92 94.59
C ARG A 24 17.13 41.60 95.15
N ARG A 25 17.93 41.07 96.12
CA ARG A 25 17.54 39.89 96.95
C ARG A 25 16.43 40.24 97.89
N HIS A 26 15.35 39.50 97.91
CA HIS A 26 14.42 39.35 99.00
C HIS A 26 14.47 37.90 99.50
N SER A 27 14.42 37.72 100.78
CA SER A 27 14.44 36.42 101.51
C SER A 27 13.15 35.62 101.08
N ALA A 28 13.35 34.36 100.75
CA ALA A 28 12.24 33.50 100.34
C ALA A 28 11.42 33.09 101.57
N ASP A 29 10.10 33.33 101.47
CA ASP A 29 9.08 32.79 102.36
C ASP A 29 8.92 31.26 102.02
N PRO A 30 8.93 30.35 102.99
CA PRO A 30 8.74 28.89 102.73
C PRO A 30 7.45 28.56 101.98
N ARG A 31 6.43 29.41 102.03
CA ARG A 31 5.18 29.31 101.26
C ARG A 31 5.36 29.54 99.77
N ASP A 32 6.34 30.34 99.33
CA ASP A 32 6.63 30.60 97.98
C ASP A 32 7.22 29.37 97.25
N ALA A 33 7.99 28.55 97.96
CA ALA A 33 8.54 27.30 97.43
C ALA A 33 7.42 26.27 97.19
N GLU A 34 6.44 26.16 98.12
CA GLU A 34 5.31 25.25 98.04
C GLU A 34 4.35 25.67 96.88
N ILE A 35 4.13 26.98 96.77
CA ILE A 35 3.37 27.57 95.62
C ILE A 35 4.08 27.31 94.25
N GLN A 36 5.39 27.41 94.24
CA GLN A 36 6.17 27.10 93.05
C GLN A 36 6.11 25.60 92.70
N GLN A 37 6.15 24.75 93.66
CA GLN A 37 6.00 23.29 93.47
C GLN A 37 4.62 22.93 92.97
N LEU A 38 3.54 23.43 93.62
CA LEU A 38 2.18 23.26 93.16
C LEU A 38 1.94 23.80 91.70
N ARG A 39 2.51 24.94 91.42
CA ARG A 39 2.46 25.50 89.99
C ARG A 39 3.17 24.61 89.01
N SER A 40 4.31 24.03 89.39
CA SER A 40 5.02 23.08 88.51
C SER A 40 4.25 21.79 88.34
N GLU A 41 3.60 21.27 89.38
CA GLU A 41 2.73 20.04 89.30
C GLU A 41 1.48 20.30 88.48
N VAL A 42 0.80 21.45 88.67
CA VAL A 42 -0.33 21.86 87.86
C VAL A 42 0.08 21.99 86.39
N LYS A 43 1.24 22.65 86.08
CA LYS A 43 1.77 22.77 84.77
C LYS A 43 2.10 21.39 84.12
N ALA A 44 2.66 20.48 84.91
CA ALA A 44 2.95 19.13 84.47
C ALA A 44 1.68 18.32 84.18
N LEU A 45 0.62 18.45 85.06
CA LEU A 45 -0.67 17.81 84.86
C LEU A 45 -1.39 18.38 83.63
N THR A 46 -1.37 19.71 83.43
CA THR A 46 -1.96 20.34 82.24
C THR A 46 -1.25 19.85 80.95
N ALA A 47 0.07 19.79 80.97
CA ALA A 47 0.83 19.27 79.80
C ALA A 47 0.54 17.78 79.56
N ARG A 48 0.26 16.98 80.59
CA ARG A 48 -0.17 15.58 80.40
C ARG A 48 -1.59 15.51 79.85
N LEU A 49 -2.49 16.36 80.28
CA LEU A 49 -3.87 16.43 79.76
C LEU A 49 -3.86 16.80 78.28
N ASP A 50 -3.12 17.85 77.94
CA ASP A 50 -2.97 18.29 76.52
C ASP A 50 -2.37 17.19 75.62
N ALA A 51 -1.41 16.42 76.19
CA ALA A 51 -0.81 15.28 75.48
C ALA A 51 -1.80 14.11 75.31
N ASP A 52 -2.59 13.81 76.36
CA ASP A 52 -3.64 12.79 76.24
C ASP A 52 -4.77 13.16 75.36
N GLU A 53 -5.19 14.44 75.34
CA GLU A 53 -6.18 14.94 74.40
C GLU A 53 -5.66 14.86 72.92
N ALA A 54 -4.39 15.24 72.72
CA ALA A 54 -3.79 15.14 71.35
C ALA A 54 -3.63 13.65 70.96
N ALA A 55 -3.32 12.78 71.88
CA ALA A 55 -3.24 11.32 71.64
C ALA A 55 -4.62 10.75 71.29
N GLN A 56 -5.67 11.15 71.97
CA GLN A 56 -7.06 10.77 71.67
C GLN A 56 -7.52 11.27 70.30
N GLN A 57 -7.21 12.54 70.00
CA GLN A 57 -7.54 13.11 68.66
C GLN A 57 -6.83 12.36 67.54
N ASN A 58 -5.52 12.08 67.70
CA ASN A 58 -4.76 11.31 66.75
C ASN A 58 -5.28 9.87 66.60
N ALA A 59 -5.64 9.21 67.68
CA ALA A 59 -6.24 7.87 67.66
C ALA A 59 -7.63 7.88 66.93
N GLY A 60 -8.42 8.91 67.20
CA GLY A 60 -9.70 9.11 66.49
C GLY A 60 -9.52 9.31 64.97
N GLN A 61 -8.57 10.14 64.57
CA GLN A 61 -8.24 10.34 63.16
C GLN A 61 -7.70 9.07 62.50
N ALA A 62 -6.84 8.34 63.19
CA ALA A 62 -6.32 7.05 62.72
C ALA A 62 -7.43 6.00 62.53
N ALA A 63 -8.38 5.95 63.47
CA ALA A 63 -9.54 5.06 63.37
C ALA A 63 -10.46 5.42 62.21
N GLN A 64 -10.72 6.71 61.99
CA GLN A 64 -11.47 7.18 60.83
C GLN A 64 -10.78 6.88 59.49
N ALA A 65 -9.47 7.09 59.44
CA ALA A 65 -8.67 6.76 58.24
C ALA A 65 -8.71 5.25 57.95
N ALA A 66 -8.57 4.42 59.00
CA ALA A 66 -8.66 2.96 58.86
C ALA A 66 -10.06 2.50 58.39
N GLN A 67 -11.13 3.11 58.91
CA GLN A 67 -12.50 2.83 58.41
C GLN A 67 -12.68 3.21 56.97
N THR A 68 -12.20 4.38 56.54
CA THR A 68 -12.25 4.83 55.16
C THR A 68 -11.47 3.89 54.23
N GLN A 69 -10.30 3.46 54.67
CA GLN A 69 -9.47 2.51 53.94
C GLN A 69 -10.13 1.13 53.83
N ALA A 70 -10.76 0.66 54.90
CA ALA A 70 -11.53 -0.60 54.87
C ALA A 70 -12.74 -0.51 53.90
N ALA A 71 -13.49 0.59 53.94
CA ALA A 71 -14.60 0.79 53.05
C ALA A 71 -14.15 0.86 51.54
N SER A 72 -13.03 1.52 51.27
CA SER A 72 -12.47 1.57 49.91
C SER A 72 -11.97 0.20 49.43
N ALA A 73 -11.37 -0.58 50.32
CA ALA A 73 -10.94 -1.95 50.04
C ALA A 73 -12.13 -2.89 49.73
N GLN A 74 -13.22 -2.76 50.51
CA GLN A 74 -14.45 -3.50 50.26
C GLN A 74 -15.09 -3.13 48.90
N ALA A 75 -15.12 -1.85 48.56
CA ALA A 75 -15.64 -1.37 47.27
C ALA A 75 -14.78 -1.91 46.10
N ALA A 76 -13.46 -1.89 46.23
CA ALA A 76 -12.54 -2.45 45.25
C ALA A 76 -12.70 -3.98 45.08
N ALA A 77 -12.90 -4.71 46.17
CA ALA A 77 -13.17 -6.16 46.14
C ALA A 77 -14.50 -6.47 45.42
N ALA A 78 -15.55 -5.72 45.72
CA ALA A 78 -16.85 -5.86 45.03
C ALA A 78 -16.75 -5.55 43.52
N ALA A 79 -16.01 -4.51 43.16
CA ALA A 79 -15.76 -4.18 41.72
C ALA A 79 -14.96 -5.29 41.02
N ALA A 80 -13.92 -5.83 41.66
CA ALA A 80 -13.14 -6.95 41.14
C ALA A 80 -13.99 -8.22 40.96
N GLN A 81 -14.89 -8.48 41.87
CA GLN A 81 -15.82 -9.61 41.80
C GLN A 81 -16.81 -9.47 40.64
N THR A 82 -17.32 -8.25 40.41
CA THR A 82 -18.17 -7.94 39.26
C THR A 82 -17.43 -8.12 37.95
N GLN A 83 -16.19 -7.65 37.87
CA GLN A 83 -15.34 -7.84 36.66
C GLN A 83 -15.03 -9.31 36.39
N ALA A 84 -14.73 -10.09 37.45
CA ALA A 84 -14.48 -11.52 37.33
C ALA A 84 -15.72 -12.27 36.81
N THR A 85 -16.91 -11.91 37.27
CA THR A 85 -18.17 -12.51 36.83
C THR A 85 -18.46 -12.15 35.37
N ALA A 86 -18.21 -10.90 34.98
CA ALA A 86 -18.36 -10.46 33.57
C ALA A 86 -17.35 -11.19 32.64
N ALA A 87 -16.11 -11.35 33.05
CA ALA A 87 -15.08 -12.08 32.32
C ALA A 87 -15.43 -13.57 32.14
N LEU A 88 -16.00 -14.20 33.17
CA LEU A 88 -16.50 -15.58 33.09
C LEU A 88 -17.65 -15.69 32.06
N GLY A 89 -18.60 -14.75 32.08
CA GLY A 89 -19.69 -14.71 31.11
C GLY A 89 -19.19 -14.54 29.66
N GLN A 90 -18.19 -13.67 29.45
CA GLN A 90 -17.55 -13.50 28.13
C GLN A 90 -16.79 -14.77 27.68
N SER A 91 -16.11 -15.43 28.59
CA SER A 91 -15.41 -16.69 28.31
C SER A 91 -16.40 -17.80 27.93
N GLN A 92 -17.52 -17.93 28.62
CA GLN A 92 -18.56 -18.89 28.29
C GLN A 92 -19.21 -18.58 26.92
N ALA A 93 -19.50 -17.32 26.64
CA ALA A 93 -20.02 -16.91 25.32
C ALA A 93 -19.03 -17.22 24.20
N ALA A 94 -17.75 -16.97 24.38
CA ALA A 94 -16.69 -17.32 23.43
C ALA A 94 -16.58 -18.83 23.23
N GLN A 95 -16.72 -19.64 24.28
CA GLN A 95 -16.73 -21.12 24.16
C GLN A 95 -17.94 -21.62 23.38
N VAL A 96 -19.12 -21.05 23.58
CA VAL A 96 -20.32 -21.39 22.81
C VAL A 96 -20.16 -21.00 21.34
N GLN A 97 -19.59 -19.83 21.05
CA GLN A 97 -19.28 -19.42 19.69
C GLN A 97 -18.23 -20.34 19.04
N ALA A 98 -17.20 -20.73 19.75
CA ALA A 98 -16.20 -21.65 19.24
C ALA A 98 -16.79 -23.05 18.95
N ALA A 99 -17.65 -23.56 19.83
CA ALA A 99 -18.34 -24.82 19.61
C ALA A 99 -19.29 -24.78 18.41
N SER A 100 -20.05 -23.69 18.25
CA SER A 100 -20.93 -23.52 17.08
C SER A 100 -20.14 -23.37 15.78
N ALA A 101 -19.00 -22.66 15.79
CA ALA A 101 -18.10 -22.59 14.66
C ALA A 101 -17.51 -23.97 14.31
N GLN A 102 -17.08 -24.75 15.28
CA GLN A 102 -16.59 -26.11 15.06
C GLN A 102 -17.65 -27.03 14.46
N GLN A 103 -18.92 -26.91 14.84
CA GLN A 103 -20.01 -27.68 14.25
C GLN A 103 -20.35 -27.25 12.84
N ALA A 104 -20.09 -25.99 12.47
CA ALA A 104 -20.30 -25.49 11.10
C ALA A 104 -19.20 -25.93 10.12
N VAL A 105 -17.99 -26.26 10.61
CA VAL A 105 -16.84 -26.63 9.75
C VAL A 105 -17.10 -27.87 8.89
N PRO A 106 -17.59 -29.03 9.39
CA PRO A 106 -17.78 -30.22 8.56
C PRO A 106 -18.79 -30.02 7.41
N PRO A 107 -19.97 -29.41 7.61
CA PRO A 107 -20.88 -29.15 6.50
C PRO A 107 -20.30 -28.13 5.51
N LEU A 108 -19.52 -27.13 5.97
CA LEU A 108 -18.85 -26.20 5.08
C LEU A 108 -17.74 -26.88 4.27
N GLU A 109 -16.91 -27.71 4.88
CA GLU A 109 -15.89 -28.51 4.17
C GLU A 109 -16.52 -29.43 3.13
N LYS A 110 -17.64 -30.06 3.46
CA LYS A 110 -18.38 -30.90 2.51
C LYS A 110 -18.92 -30.07 1.35
N ALA A 111 -19.51 -28.90 1.62
CA ALA A 111 -20.00 -28.00 0.58
C ALA A 111 -18.86 -27.49 -0.32
N MET A 112 -17.68 -27.21 0.24
CA MET A 112 -16.48 -26.82 -0.52
C MET A 112 -15.95 -27.96 -1.40
N LYS A 113 -16.07 -29.23 -0.97
CA LYS A 113 -15.57 -30.39 -1.72
C LYS A 113 -16.57 -30.96 -2.74
N THR A 114 -17.87 -30.70 -2.60
CA THR A 114 -18.94 -31.35 -3.38
C THR A 114 -19.91 -30.33 -3.92
N GLY A 115 -19.81 -29.27 -4.24
CA GLY A 115 -20.80 -28.34 -4.78
C GLY A 115 -20.17 -27.31 -5.74
N TRP A 116 -20.85 -26.24 -5.90
CA TRP A 116 -20.40 -25.10 -6.70
C TRP A 116 -18.99 -24.64 -6.29
N PHE A 117 -18.66 -24.66 -5.00
CA PHE A 117 -17.35 -24.26 -4.47
C PHE A 117 -16.20 -25.20 -4.90
N ALA A 118 -16.46 -26.49 -5.16
CA ALA A 118 -15.41 -27.42 -5.61
C ALA A 118 -14.73 -27.00 -6.92
N ASN A 119 -15.47 -26.28 -7.76
CA ASN A 119 -15.00 -25.78 -9.05
C ASN A 119 -14.70 -24.26 -9.04
N THR A 120 -14.63 -23.66 -7.85
CA THR A 120 -14.41 -22.24 -7.68
C THR A 120 -13.09 -21.99 -6.95
N THR A 121 -12.22 -21.16 -7.54
CA THR A 121 -10.98 -20.72 -6.92
C THR A 121 -11.09 -19.22 -6.62
N ILE A 122 -10.85 -18.84 -5.37
CA ILE A 122 -10.71 -17.46 -4.98
C ILE A 122 -9.22 -17.17 -4.85
N SER A 123 -8.78 -16.07 -5.44
CA SER A 123 -7.39 -15.66 -5.42
C SER A 123 -7.27 -14.18 -5.08
N GLY A 124 -6.17 -13.79 -4.49
CA GLY A 124 -5.87 -12.40 -4.22
C GLY A 124 -4.41 -12.07 -4.46
N LYS A 125 -4.15 -10.81 -4.83
CA LYS A 125 -2.81 -10.29 -5.00
C LYS A 125 -2.75 -8.83 -4.58
N ALA A 126 -1.84 -8.50 -3.67
CA ALA A 126 -1.60 -7.12 -3.27
C ALA A 126 -0.17 -6.70 -3.59
N PHE A 127 -0.01 -5.44 -4.02
CA PHE A 127 1.27 -4.76 -4.21
C PHE A 127 1.30 -3.56 -3.28
N LEU A 128 2.29 -3.50 -2.43
CA LEU A 128 2.49 -2.44 -1.45
C LEU A 128 3.94 -1.96 -1.45
N ASN A 129 4.16 -0.74 -1.02
CA ASN A 129 5.50 -0.21 -0.81
C ASN A 129 5.54 0.74 0.39
N VAL A 130 6.74 0.86 0.93
CA VAL A 130 7.16 1.98 1.78
C VAL A 130 8.35 2.58 1.08
N SER A 131 8.17 3.76 0.52
CA SER A 131 9.20 4.39 -0.31
C SER A 131 9.30 5.89 -0.05
N ASN A 132 10.49 6.43 -0.31
CA ASN A 132 10.74 7.85 -0.39
C ASN A 132 10.81 8.26 -1.86
N ILE A 133 10.01 9.24 -2.22
CA ILE A 133 9.95 9.80 -3.57
C ILE A 133 10.56 11.21 -3.53
N HIS A 134 11.43 11.49 -4.51
CA HIS A 134 11.93 12.82 -4.80
C HIS A 134 11.75 13.11 -6.29
N GLN A 135 10.79 13.97 -6.61
CA GLN A 135 10.46 14.37 -7.98
C GLN A 135 10.70 15.86 -8.14
N THR A 136 11.42 16.23 -9.20
CA THR A 136 11.70 17.61 -9.56
C THR A 136 11.26 17.92 -10.97
N SER A 137 10.95 19.19 -11.23
CA SER A 137 10.73 19.75 -12.56
C SER A 137 11.59 20.97 -12.75
N THR A 138 12.24 21.10 -13.91
CA THR A 138 13.08 22.23 -14.26
C THR A 138 12.36 23.07 -15.32
N ASP A 139 12.21 24.38 -15.07
CA ASP A 139 11.58 25.32 -16.01
C ASP A 139 12.53 25.83 -17.12
N LEU A 140 12.04 26.74 -17.95
CA LEU A 140 12.80 27.38 -19.04
C LEU A 140 14.00 28.21 -18.58
N GLY A 141 13.90 28.77 -17.38
CA GLY A 141 14.97 29.58 -16.75
C GLY A 141 16.04 28.71 -16.10
N GLY A 142 15.87 27.39 -16.08
CA GLY A 142 16.76 26.47 -15.37
C GLY A 142 16.47 26.34 -13.88
N HIS A 143 15.38 26.95 -13.37
CA HIS A 143 14.98 26.82 -11.98
C HIS A 143 14.35 25.46 -11.75
N THR A 144 14.80 24.76 -10.73
CA THR A 144 14.26 23.46 -10.33
C THR A 144 13.28 23.63 -9.17
N ALA A 145 12.08 23.07 -9.31
CA ALA A 145 11.05 23.02 -8.27
C ALA A 145 10.76 21.58 -7.88
N ASP A 146 10.61 21.36 -6.58
CA ASP A 146 10.21 20.09 -6.01
C ASP A 146 8.71 19.84 -6.18
N ASN A 147 8.33 18.57 -6.38
CA ASN A 147 6.93 18.19 -6.37
C ASN A 147 6.39 18.18 -4.93
N VAL A 148 5.16 18.63 -4.75
CA VAL A 148 4.49 18.67 -3.43
C VAL A 148 4.24 17.28 -2.82
N GLN A 149 4.35 16.21 -3.62
CA GLN A 149 4.18 14.82 -3.17
C GLN A 149 5.51 14.14 -2.78
N ASN A 150 6.61 14.89 -2.76
CA ASN A 150 7.90 14.36 -2.30
C ASN A 150 7.85 13.95 -0.83
N GLY A 151 8.59 12.91 -0.48
CA GLY A 151 8.71 12.41 0.88
C GLY A 151 8.49 10.91 1.01
N THR A 152 8.47 10.44 2.26
CA THR A 152 8.31 9.02 2.59
C THR A 152 6.86 8.69 2.90
N GLN A 153 6.32 7.70 2.22
CA GLN A 153 4.94 7.24 2.39
C GLN A 153 4.83 5.72 2.27
N THR A 154 3.72 5.20 2.79
CA THR A 154 3.28 3.82 2.56
C THR A 154 2.13 3.83 1.58
N GLU A 155 2.21 3.01 0.54
CA GLU A 155 1.19 2.94 -0.50
C GLU A 155 0.75 1.49 -0.74
N LEU A 156 -0.55 1.29 -0.91
CA LEU A 156 -1.13 0.10 -1.54
C LEU A 156 -1.27 0.39 -3.03
N LYS A 157 -0.29 -0.03 -3.84
CA LYS A 157 -0.27 0.24 -5.29
C LYS A 157 -1.41 -0.44 -6.04
N ARG A 158 -1.70 -1.69 -5.69
CA ARG A 158 -2.74 -2.52 -6.30
C ARG A 158 -3.24 -3.58 -5.32
N PHE A 159 -4.51 -3.90 -5.44
CA PHE A 159 -5.10 -5.04 -4.79
C PHE A 159 -6.11 -5.70 -5.72
N TYR A 160 -5.89 -6.98 -6.01
CA TYR A 160 -6.74 -7.78 -6.87
C TYR A 160 -7.44 -8.85 -6.05
N ILE A 161 -8.73 -9.03 -6.30
CA ILE A 161 -9.49 -10.21 -5.87
C ILE A 161 -10.04 -10.86 -7.12
N GLY A 162 -9.73 -12.13 -7.32
CA GLY A 162 -10.17 -12.94 -8.45
C GLY A 162 -11.02 -14.10 -8.00
N VAL A 163 -12.05 -14.40 -8.77
CA VAL A 163 -12.88 -15.59 -8.65
C VAL A 163 -12.88 -16.27 -10.00
N ASP A 164 -12.37 -17.48 -10.04
CA ASP A 164 -12.43 -18.39 -11.20
C ASP A 164 -13.42 -19.49 -10.92
N HIS A 165 -14.35 -19.73 -11.85
CA HIS A 165 -15.30 -20.83 -11.77
C HIS A 165 -15.27 -21.67 -13.02
N LYS A 166 -15.14 -22.99 -12.83
CA LYS A 166 -15.16 -23.98 -13.89
C LYS A 166 -16.55 -24.65 -13.93
N PHE A 167 -17.34 -24.36 -14.95
CA PHE A 167 -18.67 -24.98 -15.14
C PHE A 167 -18.54 -26.43 -15.60
N ASN A 168 -17.60 -26.68 -16.52
CA ASN A 168 -17.25 -28.02 -17.06
C ASN A 168 -15.86 -27.95 -17.72
N ASP A 169 -15.48 -28.98 -18.48
CA ASP A 169 -14.16 -29.03 -19.13
C ASP A 169 -13.99 -28.03 -20.27
N ILE A 170 -15.07 -27.48 -20.80
CA ILE A 170 -15.07 -26.51 -21.89
C ILE A 170 -15.28 -25.10 -21.35
N PHE A 171 -16.28 -24.89 -20.48
CA PHE A 171 -16.70 -23.57 -20.03
C PHE A 171 -16.17 -23.19 -18.66
N SER A 172 -15.63 -21.99 -18.56
CA SER A 172 -15.20 -21.38 -17.30
C SER A 172 -15.46 -19.87 -17.35
N ALA A 173 -15.55 -19.24 -16.17
CA ALA A 173 -15.66 -17.80 -16.03
C ALA A 173 -14.60 -17.28 -15.05
N ASN A 174 -14.18 -16.04 -15.26
CA ASN A 174 -13.35 -15.30 -14.31
C ASN A 174 -13.96 -13.93 -14.04
N ILE A 175 -13.93 -13.52 -12.78
CA ILE A 175 -14.16 -12.13 -12.36
C ILE A 175 -12.97 -11.73 -11.54
N THR A 176 -12.29 -10.64 -11.91
CA THR A 176 -11.17 -10.07 -11.15
C THR A 176 -11.39 -8.56 -10.99
N THR A 177 -11.38 -8.09 -9.74
CA THR A 177 -11.43 -6.66 -9.42
C THR A 177 -10.02 -6.11 -9.24
N ASP A 178 -9.85 -4.80 -9.53
CA ASP A 178 -8.64 -4.01 -9.31
C ASP A 178 -9.02 -2.82 -8.41
N PHE A 179 -8.44 -2.74 -7.23
CA PHE A 179 -8.66 -1.66 -6.28
C PHE A 179 -7.53 -0.65 -6.40
N ARG A 180 -7.88 0.62 -6.44
CA ARG A 180 -6.92 1.72 -6.50
C ARG A 180 -7.41 2.89 -5.65
N TYR A 181 -6.49 3.53 -4.93
CA TYR A 181 -6.78 4.81 -4.31
C TYR A 181 -6.90 5.92 -5.37
N ASN A 182 -7.88 6.82 -5.17
CA ASN A 182 -7.98 8.02 -5.96
C ASN A 182 -6.93 9.03 -5.45
N ALA A 183 -5.87 9.23 -6.21
CA ALA A 183 -4.77 10.12 -5.86
C ALA A 183 -5.07 11.62 -6.11
N ASN A 184 -6.28 11.98 -6.57
CA ASN A 184 -6.64 13.36 -6.86
C ASN A 184 -7.07 14.13 -5.60
N GLY A 185 -6.17 14.25 -4.64
CA GLY A 185 -6.03 15.29 -3.63
C GLY A 185 -7.19 15.63 -2.67
N THR A 186 -8.42 15.41 -3.02
CA THR A 186 -9.58 15.88 -2.25
C THR A 186 -10.53 14.77 -1.77
N SER A 187 -10.56 13.62 -2.41
CA SER A 187 -11.34 12.48 -1.94
C SER A 187 -10.43 11.28 -1.64
N LYS A 188 -10.69 10.65 -0.51
CA LYS A 188 -9.99 9.43 -0.07
C LYS A 188 -10.71 8.17 -0.57
N ASP A 189 -11.36 8.25 -1.73
CA ASP A 189 -12.17 7.18 -2.25
C ASP A 189 -11.30 6.05 -2.80
N VAL A 190 -11.70 4.83 -2.51
CA VAL A 190 -11.16 3.64 -3.15
C VAL A 190 -11.98 3.37 -4.41
N LEU A 191 -11.33 3.44 -5.56
CA LEU A 191 -11.94 3.08 -6.83
C LEU A 191 -11.82 1.58 -7.05
N VAL A 192 -12.93 0.93 -7.38
CA VAL A 192 -12.98 -0.49 -7.73
C VAL A 192 -13.26 -0.62 -9.21
N TYR A 193 -12.34 -1.25 -9.94
CA TYR A 193 -12.50 -1.54 -11.36
C TYR A 193 -12.71 -3.03 -11.57
N VAL A 194 -13.51 -3.38 -12.56
CA VAL A 194 -13.58 -4.75 -13.08
C VAL A 194 -12.43 -4.93 -14.08
N LYS A 195 -11.35 -5.56 -13.64
CA LYS A 195 -10.19 -5.80 -14.50
C LYS A 195 -10.43 -6.94 -15.48
N LYS A 196 -11.09 -8.01 -15.00
CA LYS A 196 -11.52 -9.14 -15.82
C LYS A 196 -12.94 -9.52 -15.44
N ALA A 197 -13.75 -9.81 -16.43
CA ALA A 197 -15.07 -10.40 -16.31
C ALA A 197 -15.41 -11.06 -17.65
N TYR A 198 -15.07 -12.34 -17.78
CA TYR A 198 -15.25 -13.05 -19.05
C TYR A 198 -15.80 -14.46 -18.85
N LEU A 199 -16.53 -14.92 -19.85
CA LEU A 199 -16.82 -16.32 -20.09
C LEU A 199 -15.78 -16.87 -21.08
N GLN A 200 -15.19 -18.01 -20.79
CA GLN A 200 -14.26 -18.72 -21.66
C GLN A 200 -14.87 -20.04 -22.12
N ALA A 201 -14.76 -20.30 -23.42
CA ALA A 201 -14.92 -21.62 -24.01
C ALA A 201 -13.55 -22.12 -24.51
N LYS A 202 -13.02 -23.19 -23.90
CA LYS A 202 -11.76 -23.84 -24.28
C LYS A 202 -12.06 -25.18 -24.93
N LEU A 203 -12.02 -25.21 -26.27
CA LEU A 203 -12.31 -26.43 -27.03
C LEU A 203 -11.14 -27.41 -27.02
N ASN A 204 -9.91 -26.90 -27.03
CA ASN A 204 -8.68 -27.69 -26.92
C ASN A 204 -7.50 -26.73 -26.54
N PRO A 205 -6.29 -27.25 -26.31
CA PRO A 205 -5.14 -26.39 -25.98
C PRO A 205 -4.81 -25.35 -27.05
N ALA A 206 -5.07 -25.66 -28.32
CA ALA A 206 -4.77 -24.75 -29.42
C ALA A 206 -5.86 -23.70 -29.68
N PHE A 207 -7.04 -23.82 -29.06
CA PHE A 207 -8.15 -22.91 -29.32
C PHE A 207 -9.05 -22.69 -28.12
N ALA A 208 -9.06 -21.46 -27.64
CA ALA A 208 -9.98 -20.96 -26.63
C ALA A 208 -10.51 -19.59 -27.03
N VAL A 209 -11.75 -19.30 -26.68
CA VAL A 209 -12.39 -18.00 -26.89
C VAL A 209 -12.82 -17.44 -25.54
N ARG A 210 -12.57 -16.16 -25.29
CA ARG A 210 -13.09 -15.39 -24.17
C ARG A 210 -13.96 -14.26 -24.67
N ILE A 211 -15.09 -14.04 -23.99
CA ILE A 211 -16.01 -12.93 -24.27
C ILE A 211 -16.17 -12.16 -22.97
N GLY A 212 -15.89 -10.84 -23.01
CA GLY A 212 -15.92 -9.92 -21.86
C GLY A 212 -14.63 -9.18 -21.68
N ALA A 213 -14.38 -8.67 -20.45
CA ALA A 213 -13.12 -8.04 -20.11
C ALA A 213 -12.06 -9.11 -19.80
N ALA A 214 -10.95 -9.11 -20.55
CA ALA A 214 -9.87 -10.09 -20.37
C ALA A 214 -8.49 -9.46 -20.60
N ASP A 215 -7.46 -10.21 -20.20
CA ASP A 215 -6.07 -9.81 -20.43
C ASP A 215 -5.78 -9.66 -21.93
N LEU A 216 -5.12 -8.57 -22.29
CA LEU A 216 -4.69 -8.27 -23.65
C LEU A 216 -3.43 -9.06 -24.05
N PRO A 217 -3.16 -9.20 -25.35
CA PRO A 217 -2.10 -10.06 -25.86
C PRO A 217 -0.70 -9.71 -25.39
N TRP A 218 -0.35 -8.43 -25.23
CA TRP A 218 1.05 -8.02 -25.04
C TRP A 218 1.44 -7.76 -23.59
N VAL A 219 0.81 -6.80 -22.91
CA VAL A 219 1.26 -6.34 -21.59
C VAL A 219 1.31 -7.46 -20.57
N PRO A 220 0.26 -8.27 -20.32
CA PRO A 220 0.31 -9.35 -19.35
C PRO A 220 1.31 -10.46 -19.71
N PHE A 221 1.57 -10.66 -21.00
CA PHE A 221 2.58 -11.61 -21.45
C PHE A 221 3.99 -11.18 -21.07
N VAL A 222 4.33 -9.91 -21.32
CA VAL A 222 5.64 -9.36 -20.93
C VAL A 222 5.78 -9.27 -19.41
N GLU A 223 4.71 -8.91 -18.68
CA GLU A 223 4.69 -8.92 -17.20
C GLU A 223 5.06 -10.29 -16.62
N GLY A 224 4.54 -11.37 -17.22
CA GLY A 224 4.86 -12.75 -16.83
C GLY A 224 6.33 -13.11 -17.02
N ILE A 225 6.96 -12.59 -18.08
CA ILE A 225 8.39 -12.80 -18.37
C ILE A 225 9.26 -11.92 -17.48
N TYR A 226 8.93 -10.64 -17.32
CA TYR A 226 9.64 -9.70 -16.47
C TYR A 226 9.64 -10.13 -15.00
N GLY A 227 8.48 -10.50 -14.44
CA GLY A 227 8.36 -11.09 -13.11
C GLY A 227 8.34 -10.09 -11.94
N TYR A 228 8.67 -8.82 -12.15
CA TYR A 228 8.73 -7.78 -11.11
C TYR A 228 7.66 -6.70 -11.30
N ARG A 229 6.46 -7.12 -11.72
CA ARG A 229 5.31 -6.21 -11.91
C ARG A 229 4.92 -5.45 -10.64
N PHE A 230 5.17 -6.04 -9.46
CA PHE A 230 4.90 -5.38 -8.19
C PHE A 230 5.85 -4.22 -7.90
N VAL A 231 7.03 -4.21 -8.50
CA VAL A 231 7.97 -3.09 -8.48
C VAL A 231 7.52 -2.02 -9.48
N GLU A 232 7.36 -2.41 -10.77
CA GLU A 232 6.99 -1.45 -11.81
C GLU A 232 6.28 -2.12 -12.99
N ASN A 233 5.42 -1.35 -13.67
CA ASN A 233 4.77 -1.71 -14.92
C ASN A 233 5.82 -1.94 -16.02
N THR A 234 5.54 -2.83 -17.00
CA THR A 234 6.40 -2.99 -18.19
C THR A 234 6.45 -1.72 -19.02
N LEU A 235 7.39 -1.59 -19.96
CA LEU A 235 7.64 -0.38 -20.73
C LEU A 235 6.34 0.23 -21.31
N ILE A 236 5.58 -0.55 -22.05
CA ILE A 236 4.37 -0.08 -22.75
C ILE A 236 3.27 0.34 -21.77
N ASP A 237 3.08 -0.41 -20.68
CA ASP A 237 2.08 -0.09 -19.64
C ASP A 237 2.54 1.10 -18.78
N ARG A 238 3.83 1.19 -18.42
CA ARG A 238 4.40 2.32 -17.68
C ARG A 238 4.21 3.63 -18.43
N THR A 239 4.48 3.63 -19.71
CA THR A 239 4.47 4.82 -20.58
C THR A 239 3.13 5.08 -21.28
N LYS A 240 2.10 4.27 -20.92
CA LYS A 240 0.72 4.39 -21.43
C LYS A 240 0.56 4.17 -22.96
N PHE A 241 1.51 3.46 -23.56
CA PHE A 241 1.37 2.96 -24.94
C PHE A 241 0.64 1.61 -25.02
N GLY A 242 -0.07 1.22 -23.98
CA GLY A 242 -0.90 0.04 -23.92
C GLY A 242 -1.60 -0.11 -22.58
N THR A 243 -2.45 -1.10 -22.47
CA THR A 243 -3.15 -1.49 -21.24
C THR A 243 -3.12 -3.00 -21.09
N SER A 244 -3.32 -3.48 -19.86
CA SER A 244 -3.25 -4.91 -19.55
C SER A 244 -4.53 -5.68 -19.84
N SER A 245 -5.69 -5.02 -19.89
CA SER A 245 -6.99 -5.68 -20.09
C SER A 245 -7.96 -4.75 -20.80
N ASP A 246 -8.90 -5.32 -21.55
CA ASP A 246 -9.98 -4.57 -22.19
C ASP A 246 -11.20 -5.47 -22.44
N TRP A 247 -12.32 -4.86 -22.76
CA TRP A 247 -13.58 -5.52 -23.11
C TRP A 247 -13.58 -5.94 -24.57
N GLY A 248 -13.97 -7.18 -24.85
CA GLY A 248 -14.02 -7.66 -26.21
C GLY A 248 -14.18 -9.15 -26.36
N VAL A 249 -13.74 -9.65 -27.52
CA VAL A 249 -13.62 -11.07 -27.83
C VAL A 249 -12.15 -11.39 -28.04
N HIS A 250 -11.67 -12.42 -27.38
CA HIS A 250 -10.28 -12.82 -27.36
C HIS A 250 -10.16 -14.27 -27.78
N VAL A 251 -9.36 -14.55 -28.80
CA VAL A 251 -9.03 -15.91 -29.27
C VAL A 251 -7.58 -16.18 -28.93
N LEU A 252 -7.31 -17.30 -28.26
CA LEU A 252 -5.97 -17.64 -27.81
C LEU A 252 -5.74 -19.15 -27.85
N GLY A 253 -4.48 -19.54 -27.94
CA GLY A 253 -4.09 -20.93 -27.93
C GLY A 253 -2.61 -21.19 -27.89
N ALA A 254 -2.27 -22.47 -27.76
CA ALA A 254 -0.91 -22.98 -27.78
C ALA A 254 -0.84 -24.19 -28.73
N ILE A 255 0.15 -24.23 -29.60
CA ILE A 255 0.33 -25.20 -30.67
C ILE A 255 1.71 -25.85 -30.52
N GLY A 256 1.77 -27.14 -30.76
CA GLY A 256 2.99 -27.93 -30.76
C GLY A 256 3.45 -28.36 -29.34
N PRO A 257 4.48 -29.19 -29.27
CA PRO A 257 5.02 -29.71 -28.00
C PRO A 257 5.59 -28.54 -27.17
N ASN A 258 5.41 -28.61 -25.85
CA ASN A 258 5.89 -27.60 -24.90
C ASN A 258 5.42 -26.16 -25.20
N ASN A 259 4.23 -26.00 -25.83
CA ASN A 259 3.72 -24.71 -26.28
C ASN A 259 4.70 -24.02 -27.23
N LEU A 260 5.18 -24.74 -28.22
CA LEU A 260 6.17 -24.24 -29.22
C LEU A 260 5.71 -22.89 -29.78
N VAL A 261 4.43 -22.76 -30.13
CA VAL A 261 3.83 -21.49 -30.56
C VAL A 261 2.67 -21.15 -29.66
N THR A 262 2.62 -19.95 -29.13
CA THR A 262 1.44 -19.38 -28.44
C THR A 262 0.96 -18.15 -29.17
N TYR A 263 -0.35 -17.97 -29.23
CA TYR A 263 -0.94 -16.82 -29.87
C TYR A 263 -2.14 -16.28 -29.09
N GLN A 264 -2.42 -15.00 -29.28
CA GLN A 264 -3.65 -14.36 -28.86
C GLN A 264 -4.00 -13.24 -29.83
N VAL A 265 -5.28 -13.17 -30.23
CA VAL A 265 -5.86 -12.09 -31.01
C VAL A 265 -7.10 -11.60 -30.28
N SER A 266 -7.24 -10.30 -30.16
CA SER A 266 -8.32 -9.66 -29.41
C SER A 266 -8.96 -8.57 -30.25
N ALA A 267 -10.29 -8.64 -30.38
CA ALA A 267 -11.13 -7.58 -30.93
C ALA A 267 -11.80 -6.88 -29.75
N ILE A 268 -11.48 -5.59 -29.53
CA ILE A 268 -11.69 -4.89 -28.25
C ILE A 268 -12.28 -3.50 -28.45
N ASN A 269 -12.82 -2.94 -27.36
CA ASN A 269 -13.34 -1.56 -27.37
C ASN A 269 -12.24 -0.50 -27.45
N GLY A 270 -10.99 -0.79 -27.06
CA GLY A 270 -9.83 0.08 -27.19
C GLY A 270 -9.62 1.06 -26.03
N ALA A 271 -10.62 1.28 -25.17
CA ALA A 271 -10.53 2.24 -24.07
C ALA A 271 -9.88 1.68 -22.79
N GLY A 272 -9.60 0.38 -22.76
CA GLY A 272 -9.11 -0.34 -21.60
C GLY A 272 -10.20 -0.63 -20.56
N TYR A 273 -9.91 -1.55 -19.63
CA TYR A 273 -10.88 -2.05 -18.64
C TYR A 273 -11.42 -0.99 -17.66
N LYS A 274 -10.71 0.13 -17.48
CA LYS A 274 -11.12 1.21 -16.58
C LYS A 274 -12.21 2.10 -17.15
N THR A 275 -12.48 2.00 -18.43
CA THR A 275 -13.46 2.82 -19.16
C THR A 275 -14.50 1.91 -19.80
N LEU A 276 -15.70 1.88 -19.21
CA LEU A 276 -16.87 1.19 -19.75
C LEU A 276 -17.58 2.06 -20.79
N SER A 277 -16.88 2.55 -21.79
CA SER A 277 -17.53 3.46 -22.71
C SER A 277 -17.83 2.80 -24.05
N ARG A 278 -19.06 3.03 -24.53
CA ARG A 278 -19.40 2.95 -25.96
C ARG A 278 -19.05 4.27 -26.65
N SER A 279 -17.91 4.86 -26.27
CA SER A 279 -17.46 6.15 -26.81
C SER A 279 -16.80 6.01 -28.18
N SER A 280 -16.49 4.80 -28.59
CA SER A 280 -15.96 4.50 -29.93
C SER A 280 -17.02 3.82 -30.79
N ASP A 281 -17.06 4.18 -32.06
CA ASP A 281 -17.84 3.56 -33.11
C ASP A 281 -17.07 2.44 -33.85
N THR A 282 -15.87 2.10 -33.36
CA THR A 282 -14.99 1.11 -33.99
C THR A 282 -14.51 0.07 -32.97
N ILE A 283 -14.15 -1.09 -33.48
CA ILE A 283 -13.45 -2.14 -32.78
C ILE A 283 -11.96 -2.02 -33.06
N ASP A 284 -11.17 -2.07 -32.02
CA ASP A 284 -9.71 -2.10 -32.08
C ASP A 284 -9.21 -3.54 -32.06
N LEU A 285 -8.06 -3.79 -32.69
CA LEU A 285 -7.47 -5.10 -32.79
C LEU A 285 -6.08 -5.11 -32.12
N GLU A 286 -5.82 -6.10 -31.30
CA GLU A 286 -4.50 -6.40 -30.76
C GLU A 286 -4.17 -7.88 -30.94
N GLY A 287 -2.95 -8.18 -31.38
CA GLY A 287 -2.50 -9.55 -31.57
C GLY A 287 -1.06 -9.79 -31.14
N ARG A 288 -0.75 -11.03 -30.77
CA ARG A 288 0.57 -11.52 -30.43
C ARG A 288 0.74 -12.97 -30.91
N VAL A 289 1.94 -13.24 -31.43
CA VAL A 289 2.46 -14.59 -31.62
C VAL A 289 3.78 -14.70 -30.87
N ALA A 290 3.98 -15.76 -30.11
CA ALA A 290 5.26 -16.08 -29.49
C ALA A 290 5.69 -17.49 -29.84
N VAL A 291 6.99 -17.67 -30.03
CA VAL A 291 7.63 -18.95 -30.39
C VAL A 291 8.65 -19.29 -29.30
N ASN A 292 8.60 -20.52 -28.82
CA ASN A 292 9.53 -21.10 -27.83
C ASN A 292 10.38 -22.18 -28.52
N PRO A 293 11.38 -21.82 -29.37
CA PRO A 293 12.05 -22.76 -30.25
C PRO A 293 12.91 -23.76 -29.47
N VAL A 294 13.43 -23.36 -28.34
CA VAL A 294 14.17 -24.21 -27.40
C VAL A 294 13.71 -23.89 -25.97
N LYS A 295 14.02 -24.77 -25.05
CA LYS A 295 13.68 -24.59 -23.64
C LYS A 295 14.18 -23.24 -23.11
N ASN A 296 13.32 -22.51 -22.39
CA ASN A 296 13.61 -21.24 -21.72
C ASN A 296 13.80 -20.03 -22.66
N VAL A 297 13.78 -20.18 -23.97
CA VAL A 297 13.94 -19.10 -24.92
C VAL A 297 12.59 -18.78 -25.56
N THR A 298 12.22 -17.51 -25.55
CA THR A 298 10.97 -17.00 -26.12
C THR A 298 11.25 -15.84 -27.05
N PHE A 299 10.75 -15.91 -28.26
CA PHE A 299 10.63 -14.76 -29.17
C PHE A 299 9.16 -14.45 -29.38
N ALA A 300 8.80 -13.17 -29.36
CA ALA A 300 7.42 -12.76 -29.62
C ALA A 300 7.38 -11.51 -30.49
N VAL A 301 6.33 -11.43 -31.31
CA VAL A 301 5.94 -10.25 -32.04
C VAL A 301 4.45 -9.97 -31.79
N GLY A 302 4.07 -8.71 -31.77
CA GLY A 302 2.69 -8.29 -31.59
C GLY A 302 2.38 -7.01 -32.31
N GLY A 303 1.11 -6.67 -32.37
CA GLY A 303 0.65 -5.44 -32.99
C GLY A 303 -0.71 -5.02 -32.47
N TYR A 304 -0.97 -3.74 -32.62
CA TYR A 304 -2.24 -3.10 -32.29
C TYR A 304 -2.64 -2.17 -33.42
N THR A 305 -3.95 -2.07 -33.69
CA THR A 305 -4.51 -1.07 -34.61
C THR A 305 -5.92 -0.70 -34.17
N GLY A 306 -6.20 0.59 -34.04
CA GLY A 306 -7.51 1.06 -33.60
C GLY A 306 -7.59 2.54 -33.32
N LYS A 307 -8.63 2.97 -32.62
CA LYS A 307 -8.86 4.37 -32.24
C LYS A 307 -8.76 4.64 -30.75
N LEU A 308 -8.24 3.71 -29.97
CA LEU A 308 -8.08 3.80 -28.50
C LEU A 308 -9.39 4.14 -27.78
N GLY A 309 -10.51 3.56 -28.24
CA GLY A 309 -11.84 3.82 -27.70
C GLY A 309 -12.36 5.25 -27.90
N LYS A 310 -11.81 6.02 -28.83
CA LYS A 310 -12.18 7.42 -29.10
C LYS A 310 -13.05 7.51 -30.35
N SER A 311 -14.08 8.39 -30.32
CA SER A 311 -15.01 8.61 -31.40
C SER A 311 -14.90 10.04 -31.93
N ALA A 312 -15.15 10.21 -33.24
CA ALA A 312 -15.25 11.52 -33.89
C ALA A 312 -16.39 12.38 -33.31
N ALA A 313 -17.46 11.77 -32.85
CA ALA A 313 -18.64 12.49 -32.34
C ALA A 313 -18.32 13.33 -31.08
N ASN A 314 -17.27 13.00 -30.34
CA ASN A 314 -16.84 13.73 -29.14
C ASN A 314 -15.79 14.82 -29.42
N LEU A 315 -15.49 15.09 -30.71
CA LEU A 315 -14.43 15.99 -31.14
C LEU A 315 -14.94 16.90 -32.26
N PRO A 316 -15.69 17.96 -31.95
CA PRO A 316 -16.38 18.78 -32.93
C PRO A 316 -15.45 19.44 -33.94
N ASN A 317 -14.14 19.50 -33.71
CA ASN A 317 -13.17 20.13 -34.58
C ASN A 317 -12.20 19.15 -35.28
N VAL A 318 -12.39 17.82 -35.11
CA VAL A 318 -11.57 16.79 -35.76
C VAL A 318 -12.46 15.92 -36.63
N ALA A 319 -12.35 16.05 -37.92
CA ALA A 319 -13.23 15.38 -38.90
C ALA A 319 -13.14 13.84 -38.83
N THR A 320 -11.97 13.30 -38.52
CA THR A 320 -11.74 11.86 -38.35
C THR A 320 -10.58 11.64 -37.37
N PRO A 321 -10.77 10.84 -36.28
CA PRO A 321 -9.65 10.43 -35.44
C PRO A 321 -8.63 9.64 -36.24
N HIS A 322 -7.35 9.88 -35.98
CA HIS A 322 -6.29 9.06 -36.54
C HIS A 322 -6.38 7.63 -36.05
N ARG A 323 -5.91 6.69 -36.84
CA ARG A 323 -5.72 5.32 -36.42
C ARG A 323 -4.41 5.20 -35.63
N ALA A 324 -4.47 4.75 -34.39
CA ALA A 324 -3.31 4.38 -33.61
C ALA A 324 -2.83 3.01 -34.06
N GLU A 325 -1.54 2.88 -34.26
CA GLU A 325 -0.88 1.62 -34.61
C GLU A 325 0.29 1.39 -33.67
N ARG A 326 0.56 0.13 -33.32
CA ARG A 326 1.71 -0.28 -32.52
C ARG A 326 2.24 -1.61 -33.01
N PHE A 327 3.54 -1.70 -33.18
CA PHE A 327 4.31 -2.93 -33.38
C PHE A 327 5.10 -3.22 -32.11
N ASN A 328 5.23 -4.48 -31.75
CA ASN A 328 5.99 -4.93 -30.59
C ASN A 328 6.87 -6.12 -30.96
N ALA A 329 8.04 -6.21 -30.34
CA ALA A 329 8.92 -7.36 -30.43
C ALA A 329 9.55 -7.66 -29.05
N LEU A 330 9.78 -8.94 -28.75
CA LEU A 330 10.41 -9.39 -27.52
C LEU A 330 11.31 -10.58 -27.82
N ALA A 331 12.49 -10.57 -27.22
CA ALA A 331 13.35 -11.75 -27.06
C ALA A 331 13.67 -11.95 -25.58
N ALA A 332 13.50 -13.16 -25.06
CA ALA A 332 13.70 -13.43 -23.66
C ALA A 332 14.26 -14.83 -23.40
N TYR A 333 14.98 -14.94 -22.29
CA TYR A 333 15.40 -16.19 -21.66
C TYR A 333 14.87 -16.24 -20.23
N THR A 334 14.24 -17.35 -19.84
CA THR A 334 13.65 -17.48 -18.50
C THR A 334 13.84 -18.91 -17.98
N ASP A 335 14.63 -19.06 -16.92
CA ASP A 335 14.73 -20.31 -16.18
C ASP A 335 14.52 -20.09 -14.66
N LYS A 336 14.90 -21.07 -13.84
CA LYS A 336 14.76 -20.98 -12.37
C LYS A 336 15.69 -19.95 -11.72
N ARG A 337 16.80 -19.59 -12.35
CA ARG A 337 17.85 -18.71 -11.81
C ARG A 337 17.97 -17.39 -12.56
N ILE A 338 17.71 -17.41 -13.87
CA ILE A 338 17.94 -16.27 -14.75
C ILE A 338 16.63 -15.91 -15.45
N ARG A 339 16.32 -14.62 -15.44
CA ARG A 339 15.37 -13.99 -16.36
C ARG A 339 16.12 -12.88 -17.07
N ALA A 340 16.05 -12.85 -18.37
CA ALA A 340 16.60 -11.76 -19.17
C ALA A 340 15.71 -11.54 -20.38
N GLY A 341 15.51 -10.29 -20.77
CA GLY A 341 14.72 -9.97 -21.94
C GLY A 341 14.99 -8.57 -22.47
N ILE A 342 14.71 -8.43 -23.75
CA ILE A 342 14.68 -7.13 -24.44
C ILE A 342 13.35 -7.00 -25.14
N GLU A 343 12.65 -5.89 -24.89
CA GLU A 343 11.39 -5.51 -25.50
C GLU A 343 11.61 -4.26 -26.36
N TYR A 344 11.00 -4.21 -27.53
CA TYR A 344 10.93 -3.05 -28.42
C TYR A 344 9.50 -2.77 -28.80
N PHE A 345 9.15 -1.49 -28.95
CA PHE A 345 7.92 -1.10 -29.62
C PHE A 345 8.14 0.12 -30.53
N ALA A 346 7.31 0.21 -31.57
CA ALA A 346 7.12 1.40 -32.37
C ALA A 346 5.62 1.67 -32.50
N ALA A 347 5.22 2.92 -32.32
CA ALA A 347 3.82 3.34 -32.41
C ALA A 347 3.66 4.53 -33.36
N LYS A 348 2.47 4.64 -33.97
CA LYS A 348 2.06 5.75 -34.80
C LYS A 348 0.73 6.29 -34.28
N ASN A 349 0.63 7.60 -34.17
CA ASN A 349 -0.57 8.34 -33.74
C ASN A 349 -1.14 7.93 -32.37
N TRP A 350 -0.37 7.28 -31.50
CA TRP A 350 -0.87 6.81 -30.21
C TRP A 350 -1.35 7.97 -29.31
N ASN A 351 -0.56 9.04 -29.25
CA ASN A 351 -0.87 10.23 -28.47
C ASN A 351 -1.68 11.26 -29.24
N THR A 352 -1.87 11.06 -30.56
CA THR A 352 -2.47 12.03 -31.47
C THR A 352 -3.73 11.52 -32.19
N VAL A 353 -4.38 10.45 -31.65
CA VAL A 353 -5.64 9.93 -32.23
C VAL A 353 -6.69 11.04 -32.40
N ASN A 354 -6.77 11.95 -31.42
CA ASN A 354 -7.70 13.09 -31.44
C ASN A 354 -7.02 14.41 -31.86
N SER A 355 -6.05 14.37 -32.73
CA SER A 355 -5.30 15.52 -33.20
C SER A 355 -5.32 15.55 -34.73
N LEU A 356 -5.11 16.72 -35.33
CA LEU A 356 -4.85 16.87 -36.75
C LEU A 356 -3.40 16.51 -37.13
N LEU A 357 -2.52 16.38 -36.10
CA LEU A 357 -1.12 16.09 -36.33
C LEU A 357 -0.87 14.58 -36.27
N ASN A 358 0.02 14.10 -37.13
CA ASN A 358 0.57 12.76 -37.00
C ASN A 358 1.80 12.78 -36.08
N ASP A 359 2.00 11.70 -35.33
CA ASP A 359 3.20 11.52 -34.54
C ASP A 359 3.60 10.04 -34.47
N LYS A 360 4.89 9.82 -34.30
CA LYS A 360 5.49 8.50 -34.11
C LYS A 360 6.18 8.43 -32.76
N SER A 361 6.24 7.24 -32.20
CA SER A 361 6.91 6.96 -30.93
C SER A 361 7.63 5.63 -31.03
N ASP A 362 8.74 5.46 -30.34
CA ASP A 362 9.39 4.17 -30.18
C ASP A 362 10.17 4.10 -28.86
N GLY A 363 10.37 2.89 -28.41
CA GLY A 363 11.13 2.63 -27.18
C GLY A 363 11.57 1.18 -27.07
N TRP A 364 12.52 0.98 -26.20
CA TRP A 364 12.97 -0.35 -25.85
C TRP A 364 13.23 -0.48 -24.34
N SER A 365 13.11 -1.69 -23.84
CA SER A 365 13.37 -2.06 -22.47
C SER A 365 14.30 -3.27 -22.43
N ALA A 366 15.36 -3.20 -21.64
CA ALA A 366 16.18 -4.36 -21.32
C ALA A 366 16.05 -4.65 -19.81
N PHE A 367 15.78 -5.90 -19.46
CA PHE A 367 15.62 -6.31 -18.07
C PHE A 367 16.30 -7.63 -17.80
N GLY A 368 16.69 -7.82 -16.54
CA GLY A 368 17.28 -9.08 -16.10
C GLY A 368 17.14 -9.29 -14.61
N SER A 369 17.18 -10.56 -14.20
CA SER A 369 17.33 -10.95 -12.81
C SER A 369 18.15 -12.21 -12.67
N PHE A 370 18.83 -12.34 -11.53
CA PHE A 370 19.61 -13.51 -11.18
C PHE A 370 19.32 -13.94 -9.75
N ALA A 371 18.91 -15.19 -9.58
CA ALA A 371 18.66 -15.79 -8.28
C ALA A 371 19.95 -16.41 -7.73
N PHE A 372 20.51 -15.81 -6.69
CA PHE A 372 21.66 -16.34 -5.95
C PHE A 372 21.27 -17.60 -5.18
N THR A 373 20.08 -17.57 -4.58
CA THR A 373 19.46 -18.67 -3.87
C THR A 373 17.96 -18.74 -4.25
N PRO A 374 17.24 -19.79 -3.85
CA PRO A 374 15.79 -19.81 -4.03
C PRO A 374 15.03 -18.65 -3.37
N LYS A 375 15.65 -17.97 -2.41
CA LYS A 375 15.05 -16.88 -1.62
C LYS A 375 15.61 -15.49 -1.92
N LEU A 376 16.74 -15.38 -2.60
CA LEU A 376 17.41 -14.10 -2.83
C LEU A 376 17.77 -13.93 -4.29
N SER A 377 17.31 -12.85 -4.89
CA SER A 377 17.60 -12.47 -6.27
C SER A 377 18.06 -11.01 -6.36
N ALA A 378 18.86 -10.69 -7.36
CA ALA A 378 19.05 -9.33 -7.82
C ALA A 378 18.34 -9.15 -9.15
N PHE A 379 17.85 -7.94 -9.42
CA PHE A 379 17.21 -7.59 -10.68
C PHE A 379 17.51 -6.17 -11.09
N GLY A 380 17.33 -5.90 -12.38
CA GLY A 380 17.44 -4.56 -12.94
C GLY A 380 16.72 -4.46 -14.27
N ARG A 381 16.33 -3.24 -14.60
CA ARG A 381 15.69 -2.89 -15.87
C ARG A 381 16.09 -1.48 -16.28
N TYR A 382 16.22 -1.28 -17.58
CA TYR A 382 16.42 0.02 -18.19
C TYR A 382 15.49 0.18 -19.39
N ASP A 383 14.76 1.32 -19.41
CA ASP A 383 13.90 1.71 -20.53
C ASP A 383 14.42 2.98 -21.17
N TRP A 384 14.34 3.04 -22.49
CA TRP A 384 14.57 4.21 -23.28
C TRP A 384 13.36 4.45 -24.19
N LEU A 385 12.88 5.69 -24.27
CA LEU A 385 11.69 6.04 -25.04
C LEU A 385 11.86 7.39 -25.72
N LYS A 386 11.44 7.46 -26.98
CA LYS A 386 11.09 8.67 -27.72
C LYS A 386 9.57 8.74 -27.86
N PRO A 387 8.87 9.48 -26.99
CA PRO A 387 7.40 9.49 -26.99
C PRO A 387 6.77 10.31 -28.11
N SER A 388 7.57 11.15 -28.80
CA SER A 388 7.14 12.00 -29.92
C SER A 388 8.33 12.22 -30.85
N ARG A 389 8.26 11.72 -32.06
CA ARG A 389 9.33 11.84 -33.07
C ARG A 389 9.12 12.95 -34.07
N ASP A 390 7.86 13.25 -34.33
CA ASP A 390 7.50 14.21 -35.41
C ASP A 390 7.11 15.57 -34.79
N ILE A 391 6.41 15.60 -33.64
CA ILE A 391 5.96 16.86 -33.00
C ILE A 391 7.01 17.41 -32.04
N ASN A 392 7.61 16.56 -31.20
CA ASN A 392 8.68 16.95 -30.27
C ASN A 392 9.83 15.93 -30.29
N PRO A 393 10.68 15.96 -31.36
CA PRO A 393 11.76 14.98 -31.51
C PRO A 393 12.86 15.06 -30.45
N ALA A 394 12.91 16.16 -29.71
CA ALA A 394 13.85 16.34 -28.62
C ALA A 394 13.42 15.62 -27.33
N LEU A 395 12.11 15.37 -27.15
CA LEU A 395 11.58 14.70 -25.97
C LEU A 395 12.09 13.26 -25.89
N LYS A 396 12.68 12.94 -24.75
CA LYS A 396 13.22 11.60 -24.43
C LYS A 396 12.88 11.26 -23.00
N ASP A 397 12.59 9.99 -22.76
CA ASP A 397 12.43 9.43 -21.44
C ASP A 397 13.45 8.30 -21.22
N HIS A 398 14.06 8.32 -20.05
CA HIS A 398 14.97 7.30 -19.56
C HIS A 398 14.47 6.84 -18.19
N TYR A 399 14.29 5.55 -18.04
CA TYR A 399 13.90 4.95 -16.78
C TYR A 399 14.82 3.79 -16.45
N PHE A 400 15.19 3.64 -15.20
CA PHE A 400 15.76 2.39 -14.71
C PHE A 400 15.26 2.04 -13.30
N ASN A 401 15.29 0.76 -13.00
CA ASN A 401 15.21 0.26 -11.64
C ASN A 401 16.28 -0.81 -11.40
N VAL A 402 16.67 -0.92 -10.15
CA VAL A 402 17.59 -1.97 -9.66
C VAL A 402 17.19 -2.34 -8.25
N GLY A 403 17.27 -3.61 -7.91
CA GLY A 403 16.91 -4.05 -6.57
C GLY A 403 17.35 -5.45 -6.24
N PHE A 404 17.16 -5.77 -4.95
CA PHE A 404 17.29 -7.11 -4.41
C PHE A 404 15.91 -7.58 -3.94
N ASP A 405 15.53 -8.78 -4.35
CA ASP A 405 14.26 -9.41 -4.00
C ASP A 405 14.51 -10.56 -3.03
N PHE A 406 13.82 -10.54 -1.91
CA PHE A 406 13.85 -11.56 -0.88
C PHE A 406 12.47 -12.22 -0.75
N LYS A 407 12.45 -13.55 -0.84
CA LYS A 407 11.26 -14.40 -0.68
C LYS A 407 11.31 -15.12 0.66
N PRO A 408 10.78 -14.55 1.75
CA PRO A 408 10.79 -15.21 3.06
C PRO A 408 10.08 -16.56 3.02
N ILE A 409 8.92 -16.57 2.42
CA ILE A 409 8.09 -17.74 2.12
C ILE A 409 7.41 -17.55 0.77
N ASN A 410 7.09 -18.63 0.09
CA ASN A 410 6.18 -18.56 -1.06
C ASN A 410 4.75 -18.43 -0.50
N PRO A 411 3.93 -17.44 -0.85
CA PRO A 411 4.01 -16.53 -2.00
C PRO A 411 4.26 -15.04 -1.65
N ILE A 412 5.21 -14.74 -0.80
CA ILE A 412 5.57 -13.35 -0.41
C ILE A 412 6.91 -12.97 -1.04
N ASP A 413 6.94 -11.83 -1.75
CA ASP A 413 8.15 -11.19 -2.24
C ASP A 413 8.33 -9.83 -1.55
N LEU A 414 9.56 -9.50 -1.13
CA LEU A 414 9.96 -8.23 -0.55
C LEU A 414 11.22 -7.73 -1.28
N ALA A 415 11.14 -6.62 -1.97
CA ALA A 415 12.26 -6.09 -2.74
C ALA A 415 12.71 -4.73 -2.22
N LEU A 416 14.01 -4.58 -1.97
CA LEU A 416 14.64 -3.27 -1.78
C LEU A 416 14.99 -2.72 -3.15
N VAL A 417 14.49 -1.54 -3.50
CA VAL A 417 14.51 -1.02 -4.87
C VAL A 417 14.92 0.44 -4.90
N TYR A 418 15.74 0.78 -5.89
CA TYR A 418 15.92 2.15 -6.34
C TYR A 418 15.42 2.28 -7.78
N LYS A 419 14.65 3.34 -8.06
CA LYS A 419 14.14 3.70 -9.38
C LYS A 419 14.54 5.13 -9.70
N ARG A 420 14.81 5.37 -10.98
CA ARG A 420 14.98 6.72 -11.52
C ARG A 420 14.33 6.83 -12.88
N GLU A 421 13.60 7.92 -13.07
CA GLU A 421 13.01 8.31 -14.37
C GLU A 421 13.41 9.75 -14.69
N ARG A 422 13.70 10.03 -15.95
CA ARG A 422 14.06 11.36 -16.42
C ARG A 422 13.43 11.65 -17.78
N ALA A 423 12.57 12.65 -17.82
CA ALA A 423 12.07 13.24 -19.05
C ALA A 423 12.86 14.51 -19.40
N ASN A 424 13.34 14.61 -20.63
CA ASN A 424 14.06 15.78 -21.15
C ASN A 424 13.28 16.40 -22.30
N HIS A 425 13.29 17.75 -22.39
CA HIS A 425 12.66 18.53 -23.45
C HIS A 425 11.14 18.39 -23.51
N GLY A 426 10.48 18.43 -22.36
CA GLY A 426 9.04 18.37 -22.21
C GLY A 426 8.59 17.52 -21.05
N PHE A 427 7.39 16.97 -21.14
CA PHE A 427 6.82 16.10 -20.12
C PHE A 427 6.32 14.78 -20.70
N LEU A 428 6.30 13.77 -19.84
CA LEU A 428 5.68 12.47 -20.11
C LEU A 428 4.79 12.04 -18.94
N SER A 429 3.57 11.62 -19.25
CA SER A 429 2.68 11.02 -18.24
C SER A 429 2.93 9.51 -18.19
N THR A 430 3.45 9.03 -17.07
CA THR A 430 3.79 7.63 -16.85
C THR A 430 3.02 7.01 -15.69
N ALA A 431 3.36 5.79 -15.31
CA ALA A 431 2.84 5.16 -14.09
C ALA A 431 3.32 5.88 -12.82
N ASN A 432 4.46 6.56 -12.87
CA ASN A 432 5.05 7.33 -11.77
C ASN A 432 4.54 8.79 -11.70
N GLY A 433 3.52 9.12 -12.48
CA GLY A 433 2.96 10.46 -12.56
C GLY A 433 3.40 11.20 -13.82
N THR A 434 3.34 12.54 -13.79
CA THR A 434 3.82 13.39 -14.88
C THR A 434 5.24 13.81 -14.58
N ILE A 435 6.18 13.39 -15.41
CA ILE A 435 7.61 13.68 -15.29
C ILE A 435 7.96 14.78 -16.31
N GLY A 436 8.61 15.85 -15.86
CA GLY A 436 8.95 17.01 -16.68
C GLY A 436 7.93 18.14 -16.56
N GLY A 437 8.14 19.21 -17.33
CA GLY A 437 7.29 20.42 -17.34
C GLY A 437 6.57 20.61 -18.65
N ILE A 438 5.57 21.48 -18.67
CA ILE A 438 4.64 21.71 -19.80
C ILE A 438 5.34 22.24 -21.05
N ASN A 439 6.49 22.89 -20.92
CA ASN A 439 7.19 23.54 -22.03
C ASN A 439 8.26 22.62 -22.64
N PRO A 440 8.48 22.60 -23.97
CA PRO A 440 9.50 21.78 -24.64
C PRO A 440 10.94 21.95 -24.17
N ALA A 441 11.29 23.09 -23.54
CA ALA A 441 12.62 23.29 -22.96
C ALA A 441 12.76 22.78 -21.53
N THR A 442 11.69 22.27 -20.92
CA THR A 442 11.69 21.79 -19.54
C THR A 442 12.15 20.34 -19.44
N SER A 443 12.52 19.93 -18.25
CA SER A 443 12.87 18.55 -17.92
C SER A 443 12.35 18.18 -16.54
N GLY A 444 12.39 16.91 -16.19
CA GLY A 444 12.08 16.48 -14.84
C GLY A 444 12.72 15.16 -14.50
N THR A 445 12.86 14.91 -13.22
CA THR A 445 13.37 13.66 -12.66
C THR A 445 12.39 13.10 -11.63
N TYR A 446 12.38 11.80 -11.49
CA TYR A 446 11.69 11.07 -10.45
C TYR A 446 12.67 10.03 -9.90
N ASP A 447 12.93 10.12 -8.63
CA ASP A 447 13.75 9.17 -7.88
C ASP A 447 12.85 8.52 -6.82
N GLU A 448 12.89 7.19 -6.69
CA GLU A 448 12.16 6.46 -5.66
C GLU A 448 13.06 5.38 -5.07
N PHE A 449 13.20 5.40 -3.75
CA PHE A 449 13.92 4.38 -3.00
C PHE A 449 13.01 3.82 -1.91
N GLY A 450 12.93 2.49 -1.81
CA GLY A 450 12.08 1.88 -0.79
C GLY A 450 12.02 0.37 -0.83
N VAL A 451 11.16 -0.16 0.03
CA VAL A 451 10.80 -1.58 0.07
C VAL A 451 9.46 -1.77 -0.62
N PHE A 452 9.44 -2.66 -1.60
CA PHE A 452 8.28 -3.04 -2.38
C PHE A 452 7.91 -4.47 -2.03
N GLY A 453 6.64 -4.73 -1.82
CA GLY A 453 6.16 -6.06 -1.48
C GLY A 453 5.00 -6.52 -2.34
N GLN A 454 4.94 -7.84 -2.55
CA GLN A 454 3.71 -8.50 -2.99
C GLN A 454 3.41 -9.69 -2.12
N PHE A 455 2.12 -9.97 -1.96
CA PHE A 455 1.65 -11.26 -1.49
C PHE A 455 0.49 -11.76 -2.36
N VAL A 456 0.43 -13.07 -2.51
CA VAL A 456 -0.59 -13.77 -3.31
C VAL A 456 -1.24 -14.82 -2.42
N PHE A 457 -2.52 -15.02 -2.52
CA PHE A 457 -3.25 -16.09 -1.80
C PHE A 457 -4.32 -16.71 -2.68
#